data_56d539a4087972733777a28292f7b124
#
_entry.id   56d539a4087972733777a28292f7b124
#
_cell.length_a   1.000
_cell.length_b   1.000
_cell.length_c   1.000
_cell.angle_alpha   90.00
_cell.angle_beta   90.00
_cell.angle_gamma   90.00
#
_symmetry.space_group_name_H-M   'P 1'
#
loop_
_entity.id
_entity.type
_entity.pdbx_description
1 polymer ?
#
loop_
_entity_poly.entity_id
_entity_poly.type
_entity_poly.pdbx_seq_one_letter_code
_entity_poly.pdbx_strand_id
1 'polypeptide(L)'
;EAVHSVEAFGPVSTIMPYKGLDEAIVLSKKGSGSLCSTIVSSNKAIFRQYVLGAATHHGRILVLNEACAKESTGHGSPLPLLVHGGPGRAGGGEEMGGVRGVKHYMQRVAVQGSPSAITAITHIYQPNAATQEDSKHPFRKYFEELAIGDTLHTHKRTVTEADIVNFANVSWDHFY
;
A
#
# COMPACT_ATOMS: atom_id res chain seq x y z
N GLU A 1 29.49 -6.89 -5.61
CA GLU A 1 29.37 -5.60 -4.89
C GLU A 1 29.25 -4.40 -5.87
N ALA A 2 29.98 -4.36 -6.97
CA ALA A 2 29.92 -3.26 -7.95
C ALA A 2 28.48 -2.98 -8.46
N VAL A 3 27.66 -3.99 -8.64
CA VAL A 3 26.26 -3.88 -9.09
C VAL A 3 25.39 -2.99 -8.19
N HIS A 4 25.78 -2.81 -6.93
CA HIS A 4 25.02 -1.98 -5.99
C HIS A 4 25.57 -0.54 -5.89
N SER A 5 26.74 -0.28 -6.43
CA SER A 5 27.40 1.02 -6.34
C SER A 5 27.51 1.74 -7.67
N VAL A 6 27.34 1.03 -8.78
CA VAL A 6 27.44 1.59 -10.15
C VAL A 6 26.08 1.47 -10.83
N GLU A 7 25.53 2.59 -11.25
CA GLU A 7 24.32 2.64 -12.06
C GLU A 7 24.67 2.40 -13.53
N ALA A 8 24.13 1.34 -14.10
CA ALA A 8 24.34 1.02 -15.51
C ALA A 8 23.23 1.67 -16.36
N PHE A 9 23.59 2.72 -17.11
CA PHE A 9 22.68 3.32 -18.10
C PHE A 9 22.72 2.50 -19.40
N GLY A 10 21.85 1.47 -19.48
CA GLY A 10 21.78 0.60 -20.64
C GLY A 10 20.97 -0.67 -20.37
N PRO A 11 20.85 -1.58 -21.32
CA PRO A 11 20.07 -2.82 -21.18
C PRO A 11 20.84 -3.85 -20.34
N VAL A 12 21.11 -3.51 -19.08
CA VAL A 12 21.81 -4.35 -18.12
C VAL A 12 20.84 -4.77 -17.03
N SER A 13 20.78 -6.06 -16.74
CA SER A 13 20.03 -6.61 -15.60
C SER A 13 20.90 -7.59 -14.83
N THR A 14 20.68 -7.65 -13.52
CA THR A 14 21.41 -8.54 -12.63
C THR A 14 20.44 -9.45 -11.90
N ILE A 15 20.66 -10.76 -11.97
CA ILE A 15 19.89 -11.75 -11.26
C ILE A 15 20.62 -12.11 -9.96
N MET A 16 19.93 -11.94 -8.84
CA MET A 16 20.45 -12.26 -7.52
C MET A 16 19.53 -13.31 -6.85
N PRO A 17 19.97 -14.56 -6.75
CA PRO A 17 19.21 -15.56 -6.02
C PRO A 17 19.20 -15.26 -4.52
N TYR A 18 18.12 -15.62 -3.83
CA TYR A 18 17.97 -15.46 -2.40
C TYR A 18 17.31 -16.70 -1.77
N LYS A 19 17.56 -16.94 -0.49
CA LYS A 19 17.03 -18.11 0.22
C LYS A 19 15.70 -17.88 0.92
N GLY A 20 15.35 -16.63 1.18
CA GLY A 20 14.12 -16.29 1.88
C GLY A 20 13.77 -14.81 1.76
N LEU A 21 12.58 -14.44 2.21
CA LEU A 21 12.05 -13.10 2.03
C LEU A 21 12.89 -12.02 2.74
N ASP A 22 13.43 -12.33 3.91
CA ASP A 22 14.28 -11.39 4.65
C ASP A 22 15.55 -11.05 3.87
N GLU A 23 16.18 -12.05 3.23
CA GLU A 23 17.34 -11.82 2.37
C GLU A 23 16.95 -11.03 1.12
N ALA A 24 15.80 -11.31 0.53
CA ALA A 24 15.29 -10.54 -0.62
C ALA A 24 15.09 -9.06 -0.25
N ILE A 25 14.54 -8.77 0.93
CA ILE A 25 14.37 -7.42 1.45
C ILE A 25 15.73 -6.72 1.62
N VAL A 26 16.71 -7.41 2.21
CA VAL A 26 18.07 -6.87 2.36
C VAL A 26 18.70 -6.57 1.00
N LEU A 27 18.60 -7.48 0.05
CA LEU A 27 19.12 -7.31 -1.30
C LEU A 27 18.46 -6.13 -2.03
N SER A 28 17.14 -5.98 -1.90
CA SER A 28 16.40 -4.90 -2.57
C SER A 28 16.78 -3.50 -2.05
N LYS A 29 17.27 -3.41 -0.82
CA LYS A 29 17.71 -2.15 -0.19
C LYS A 29 19.17 -1.79 -0.49
N LYS A 30 19.95 -2.73 -1.02
CA LYS A 30 21.34 -2.45 -1.41
C LYS A 30 21.39 -1.35 -2.47
N GLY A 31 22.51 -0.61 -2.50
CA GLY A 31 22.64 0.56 -3.38
C GLY A 31 21.80 1.76 -2.93
N SER A 32 21.35 1.78 -1.68
CA SER A 32 20.51 2.83 -1.10
C SER A 32 19.10 2.91 -1.72
N GLY A 33 18.63 1.82 -2.30
CA GLY A 33 17.29 1.72 -2.86
C GLY A 33 17.13 2.20 -4.29
N SER A 34 15.89 2.39 -4.71
CA SER A 34 15.54 2.72 -6.09
C SER A 34 14.26 3.55 -6.20
N LEU A 35 14.05 4.14 -7.38
CA LEU A 35 12.80 4.83 -7.69
C LEU A 35 11.59 3.88 -7.63
N CYS A 36 11.75 2.67 -8.15
CA CYS A 36 10.69 1.67 -8.20
C CYS A 36 11.19 0.30 -7.76
N SER A 37 10.30 -0.43 -7.11
CA SER A 37 10.46 -1.85 -6.81
C SER A 37 9.18 -2.60 -7.16
N THR A 38 9.28 -3.86 -7.55
CA THR A 38 8.12 -4.70 -7.84
C THR A 38 8.21 -6.00 -7.06
N ILE A 39 7.12 -6.38 -6.41
CA ILE A 39 6.97 -7.72 -5.83
C ILE A 39 5.87 -8.47 -6.57
N VAL A 40 6.18 -9.71 -6.96
CA VAL A 40 5.25 -10.61 -7.61
C VAL A 40 5.01 -11.82 -6.71
N SER A 41 3.79 -12.02 -6.25
CA SER A 41 3.43 -13.15 -5.40
C SER A 41 1.91 -13.34 -5.40
N SER A 42 1.43 -14.49 -4.95
CA SER A 42 0.03 -14.73 -4.59
C SER A 42 -0.21 -14.69 -3.07
N ASN A 43 0.84 -14.60 -2.27
CA ASN A 43 0.75 -14.67 -0.81
C ASN A 43 0.70 -13.27 -0.18
N LYS A 44 -0.42 -12.98 0.47
CA LYS A 44 -0.68 -11.68 1.12
C LYS A 44 0.30 -11.34 2.26
N ALA A 45 0.76 -12.34 3.01
CA ALA A 45 1.73 -12.14 4.09
C ALA A 45 3.09 -11.70 3.53
N ILE A 46 3.51 -12.28 2.40
CA ILE A 46 4.72 -11.90 1.68
C ILE A 46 4.63 -10.45 1.20
N PHE A 47 3.51 -10.02 0.64
CA PHE A 47 3.31 -8.62 0.25
C PHE A 47 3.56 -7.68 1.41
N ARG A 48 2.88 -7.94 2.54
CA ARG A 48 2.99 -7.08 3.72
C ARG A 48 4.41 -7.02 4.25
N GLN A 49 5.04 -8.17 4.42
CA GLN A 49 6.39 -8.24 4.96
C GLN A 49 7.39 -7.50 4.05
N TYR A 50 7.31 -7.72 2.74
CA TYR A 50 8.18 -7.04 1.79
C TYR A 50 7.97 -5.52 1.81
N VAL A 51 6.73 -5.05 1.68
CA VAL A 51 6.43 -3.62 1.65
C VAL A 51 6.91 -2.94 2.92
N LEU A 52 6.58 -3.47 4.08
CA LEU A 52 7.02 -2.88 5.37
C LEU A 52 8.54 -2.93 5.55
N GLY A 53 9.20 -3.96 5.06
CA GLY A 53 10.64 -4.11 5.17
C GLY A 53 11.45 -3.27 4.18
N ALA A 54 10.88 -2.96 3.00
CA ALA A 54 11.59 -2.30 1.90
C ALA A 54 11.16 -0.83 1.67
N ALA A 55 10.03 -0.40 2.23
CA ALA A 55 9.41 0.90 1.98
C ALA A 55 10.34 2.10 2.23
N THR A 56 11.28 1.98 3.15
CA THR A 56 12.24 3.05 3.48
C THR A 56 13.28 3.33 2.40
N HIS A 57 13.33 2.50 1.35
CA HIS A 57 14.37 2.57 0.32
C HIS A 57 13.82 2.72 -1.11
N HIS A 58 12.50 2.67 -1.29
CA HIS A 58 11.89 2.74 -2.62
C HIS A 58 10.81 3.82 -2.68
N GLY A 59 10.80 4.60 -3.76
CA GLY A 59 9.78 5.62 -3.98
C GLY A 59 8.41 5.00 -4.24
N ARG A 60 8.36 4.02 -5.14
CA ARG A 60 7.14 3.28 -5.49
C ARG A 60 7.37 1.80 -5.33
N ILE A 61 6.36 1.10 -4.84
CA ILE A 61 6.35 -0.36 -4.79
C ILE A 61 5.10 -0.84 -5.52
N LEU A 62 5.31 -1.56 -6.62
CA LEU A 62 4.26 -2.22 -7.36
C LEU A 62 4.07 -3.63 -6.82
N VAL A 63 2.86 -3.94 -6.38
CA VAL A 63 2.48 -5.28 -5.89
C VAL A 63 1.68 -5.97 -6.98
N LEU A 64 2.27 -6.98 -7.61
CA LEU A 64 1.65 -7.75 -8.68
C LEU A 64 1.20 -9.12 -8.21
N ASN A 65 -0.03 -9.44 -8.52
CA ASN A 65 -0.59 -10.77 -8.39
C ASN A 65 -1.48 -11.08 -9.61
N GLU A 66 -2.06 -12.26 -9.63
CA GLU A 66 -2.92 -12.70 -10.72
C GLU A 66 -4.11 -11.76 -10.97
N ALA A 67 -4.65 -11.16 -9.91
CA ALA A 67 -5.84 -10.29 -9.99
C ALA A 67 -5.58 -8.95 -10.71
N CYS A 68 -4.33 -8.50 -10.80
CA CYS A 68 -4.00 -7.21 -11.42
C CYS A 68 -2.95 -7.30 -12.54
N ALA A 69 -2.43 -8.49 -12.83
CA ALA A 69 -1.33 -8.65 -13.79
C ALA A 69 -1.66 -8.17 -15.21
N LYS A 70 -2.92 -8.29 -15.63
CA LYS A 70 -3.38 -7.86 -16.97
C LYS A 70 -3.77 -6.38 -17.03
N GLU A 71 -4.12 -5.77 -15.89
CA GLU A 71 -4.66 -4.41 -15.80
C GLU A 71 -3.68 -3.42 -15.19
N SER A 72 -2.50 -3.89 -14.79
CA SER A 72 -1.48 -3.03 -14.22
C SER A 72 -0.98 -2.02 -15.25
N THR A 73 -0.87 -0.76 -14.83
CA THR A 73 -0.25 0.30 -15.63
C THR A 73 1.24 0.10 -15.84
N GLY A 74 1.79 -0.96 -15.30
CA GLY A 74 3.18 -1.30 -15.40
C GLY A 74 4.04 -0.75 -14.27
N HIS A 75 5.29 -1.17 -14.31
CA HIS A 75 6.29 -0.84 -13.33
C HIS A 75 6.68 0.63 -13.38
N GLY A 76 6.55 1.30 -12.25
CA GLY A 76 7.05 2.66 -12.09
C GLY A 76 6.26 3.77 -12.77
N SER A 77 5.04 3.51 -13.24
CA SER A 77 4.20 4.55 -13.84
C SER A 77 3.93 5.70 -12.86
N PRO A 78 4.24 6.95 -13.23
CA PRO A 78 4.06 8.11 -12.35
C PRO A 78 2.60 8.60 -12.40
N LEU A 79 1.74 7.91 -11.67
CA LEU A 79 0.33 8.31 -11.57
C LEU A 79 0.14 9.45 -10.55
N PRO A 80 -0.84 10.35 -10.75
CA PRO A 80 -1.01 11.55 -9.91
C PRO A 80 -1.13 11.30 -8.41
N LEU A 81 -1.69 10.17 -8.01
CA LEU A 81 -1.87 9.82 -6.60
C LEU A 81 -0.71 9.02 -6.01
N LEU A 82 0.27 8.64 -6.82
CA LEU A 82 1.44 7.87 -6.39
C LEU A 82 2.63 8.77 -6.03
N VAL A 83 2.36 9.82 -5.26
CA VAL A 83 3.40 10.74 -4.79
C VAL A 83 4.16 10.12 -3.62
N HIS A 84 5.48 10.26 -3.61
CA HIS A 84 6.35 9.75 -2.55
C HIS A 84 7.33 10.83 -2.06
N GLY A 85 7.89 10.63 -0.85
CA GLY A 85 8.81 11.58 -0.22
C GLY A 85 10.27 11.41 -0.59
N GLY A 86 10.61 10.62 -1.59
CA GLY A 86 11.98 10.40 -2.05
C GLY A 86 12.83 9.53 -1.12
N PRO A 87 12.36 8.36 -0.64
CA PRO A 87 13.15 7.51 0.24
C PRO A 87 14.37 6.96 -0.48
N GLY A 88 15.50 6.86 0.24
CA GLY A 88 16.76 6.40 -0.32
C GLY A 88 17.19 7.23 -1.53
N ARG A 89 17.52 6.58 -2.63
CA ARG A 89 17.92 7.22 -3.89
C ARG A 89 16.75 7.62 -4.80
N ALA A 90 15.51 7.43 -4.36
CA ALA A 90 14.33 7.67 -5.21
C ALA A 90 14.20 9.12 -5.68
N GLY A 91 14.73 10.07 -4.93
CA GLY A 91 14.50 11.48 -5.19
C GLY A 91 13.05 11.89 -4.95
N GLY A 92 12.80 13.16 -4.79
CA GLY A 92 11.47 13.69 -4.56
C GLY A 92 11.46 14.66 -3.39
N GLY A 93 10.31 15.21 -3.11
CA GLY A 93 10.12 16.15 -2.01
C GLY A 93 8.87 16.97 -2.18
N GLU A 94 8.45 17.60 -1.11
CA GLU A 94 7.34 18.53 -1.11
C GLU A 94 7.77 19.77 -0.36
N GLU A 95 7.48 20.92 -0.90
CA GLU A 95 7.69 22.20 -0.21
C GLU A 95 6.52 22.48 0.72
N MET A 96 6.82 22.83 1.96
CA MET A 96 5.78 22.91 2.91
C MET A 96 5.94 23.53 4.22
N GLY A 97 4.83 24.12 4.75
CA GLY A 97 4.58 24.44 6.14
C GLY A 97 3.53 23.53 6.79
N GLY A 98 3.33 23.64 8.09
CA GLY A 98 2.33 22.91 8.85
C GLY A 98 2.48 21.39 8.80
N VAL A 99 1.36 20.70 8.70
CA VAL A 99 1.33 19.22 8.62
C VAL A 99 2.11 18.67 7.43
N ARG A 100 2.13 19.37 6.32
CA ARG A 100 2.93 19.00 5.16
C ARG A 100 4.42 19.04 5.46
N GLY A 101 4.90 20.07 6.18
CA GLY A 101 6.28 20.16 6.62
C GLY A 101 6.68 19.00 7.50
N VAL A 102 5.83 18.59 8.44
CA VAL A 102 6.06 17.40 9.26
C VAL A 102 6.17 16.14 8.38
N LYS A 103 5.25 15.98 7.43
CA LYS A 103 5.27 14.84 6.49
C LYS A 103 6.48 14.82 5.59
N HIS A 104 7.09 15.97 5.32
CA HIS A 104 8.32 16.04 4.52
C HIS A 104 9.49 15.31 5.20
N TYR A 105 9.57 15.35 6.52
CA TYR A 105 10.58 14.62 7.28
C TYR A 105 10.23 13.15 7.51
N MET A 106 9.05 12.73 7.07
CA MET A 106 8.62 11.33 7.11
C MET A 106 8.83 10.69 5.75
N GLN A 107 9.29 9.45 5.75
CA GLN A 107 9.39 8.70 4.49
C GLN A 107 8.01 8.26 4.03
N ARG A 108 7.74 8.48 2.75
CA ARG A 108 6.54 8.01 2.08
C ARG A 108 6.92 7.13 0.90
N VAL A 109 6.18 6.06 0.75
CA VAL A 109 6.27 5.18 -0.40
C VAL A 109 4.88 5.01 -1.01
N ALA A 110 4.80 5.05 -2.32
CA ALA A 110 3.57 4.71 -3.03
C ALA A 110 3.54 3.20 -3.30
N VAL A 111 2.48 2.55 -2.86
CA VAL A 111 2.24 1.13 -3.08
C VAL A 111 1.04 0.97 -4.00
N GLN A 112 1.22 0.23 -5.08
CA GLN A 112 0.19 -0.04 -6.08
C GLN A 112 -0.02 -1.55 -6.20
N GLY A 113 -1.26 -1.97 -6.27
CA GLY A 113 -1.62 -3.38 -6.37
C GLY A 113 -3.12 -3.59 -6.49
N SER A 114 -3.57 -4.84 -6.56
CA SER A 114 -4.99 -5.15 -6.50
C SER A 114 -5.61 -4.73 -5.17
N PRO A 115 -6.92 -4.45 -5.10
CA PRO A 115 -7.59 -4.08 -3.85
C PRO A 115 -7.32 -5.06 -2.72
N SER A 116 -7.33 -6.36 -3.00
CA SER A 116 -7.04 -7.41 -2.00
C SER A 116 -5.60 -7.38 -1.50
N ALA A 117 -4.62 -7.08 -2.37
CA ALA A 117 -3.22 -6.96 -1.98
C ALA A 117 -3.02 -5.74 -1.08
N ILE A 118 -3.58 -4.59 -1.45
CA ILE A 118 -3.49 -3.37 -0.64
C ILE A 118 -4.18 -3.55 0.71
N THR A 119 -5.36 -4.16 0.75
CA THR A 119 -6.04 -4.51 2.01
C THR A 119 -5.16 -5.38 2.91
N ALA A 120 -4.51 -6.39 2.33
CA ALA A 120 -3.64 -7.30 3.10
C ALA A 120 -2.40 -6.60 3.68
N ILE A 121 -1.84 -5.62 2.96
CA ILE A 121 -0.66 -4.86 3.39
C ILE A 121 -1.03 -3.86 4.48
N THR A 122 -2.09 -3.10 4.27
CA THR A 122 -2.43 -1.95 5.11
C THR A 122 -3.36 -2.29 6.27
N HIS A 123 -4.04 -3.43 6.22
CA HIS A 123 -5.19 -3.79 7.07
C HIS A 123 -6.36 -2.79 6.99
N ILE A 124 -6.41 -1.99 5.93
CA ILE A 124 -7.52 -1.09 5.63
C ILE A 124 -8.22 -1.64 4.40
N TYR A 125 -9.49 -2.02 4.55
CA TYR A 125 -10.27 -2.56 3.45
C TYR A 125 -10.32 -1.59 2.28
N GLN A 126 -10.01 -2.10 1.09
CA GLN A 126 -10.18 -1.37 -0.17
C GLN A 126 -11.46 -1.85 -0.87
N PRO A 127 -12.24 -0.95 -1.45
CA PRO A 127 -13.38 -1.35 -2.28
C PRO A 127 -12.99 -2.39 -3.32
N ASN A 128 -13.81 -3.41 -3.50
CA ASN A 128 -13.58 -4.56 -4.36
C ASN A 128 -12.45 -5.53 -3.93
N ALA A 129 -11.89 -5.36 -2.73
CA ALA A 129 -11.03 -6.39 -2.18
C ALA A 129 -11.84 -7.68 -1.94
N ALA A 130 -11.25 -8.83 -2.25
CA ALA A 130 -11.84 -10.10 -1.88
C ALA A 130 -11.99 -10.15 -0.35
N THR A 131 -13.20 -10.43 0.12
CA THR A 131 -13.45 -10.70 1.53
C THR A 131 -12.71 -11.98 1.91
N GLN A 132 -11.97 -11.97 3.02
CA GLN A 132 -11.43 -13.21 3.55
C GLN A 132 -12.62 -14.10 3.93
N GLU A 133 -12.69 -15.29 3.34
CA GLU A 133 -13.75 -16.24 3.64
C GLU A 133 -13.73 -16.70 5.12
N ASP A 134 -12.60 -16.53 5.80
CA ASP A 134 -12.42 -16.99 7.19
C ASP A 134 -12.84 -15.98 8.28
N SER A 135 -13.08 -14.73 7.94
CA SER A 135 -13.67 -13.80 8.91
C SER A 135 -15.14 -13.60 8.57
N LYS A 136 -16.01 -14.40 9.16
CA LYS A 136 -17.43 -14.09 9.15
C LYS A 136 -17.60 -12.67 9.66
N HIS A 137 -18.05 -11.77 8.77
CA HIS A 137 -18.37 -10.40 9.16
C HIS A 137 -19.32 -10.50 10.38
N PRO A 138 -19.10 -9.72 11.46
CA PRO A 138 -19.91 -9.85 12.68
C PRO A 138 -21.42 -9.80 12.44
N PHE A 139 -21.88 -9.04 11.43
CA PHE A 139 -23.27 -9.01 11.00
C PHE A 139 -23.71 -10.26 10.20
N ARG A 140 -22.82 -11.23 9.94
CA ARG A 140 -23.11 -12.52 9.35
C ARG A 140 -22.97 -13.66 10.36
N LYS A 141 -22.64 -13.34 11.60
CA LYS A 141 -22.67 -14.29 12.70
C LYS A 141 -24.11 -14.45 13.18
N TYR A 142 -24.52 -15.67 13.49
CA TYR A 142 -25.72 -15.92 14.24
C TYR A 142 -25.49 -15.53 15.72
N PHE A 143 -26.57 -15.31 16.44
CA PHE A 143 -26.49 -14.91 17.86
C PHE A 143 -25.65 -15.88 18.70
N GLU A 144 -25.75 -17.17 18.41
CA GLU A 144 -25.03 -18.26 19.08
C GLU A 144 -23.53 -18.27 18.80
N GLU A 145 -23.11 -17.57 17.75
CA GLU A 145 -21.69 -17.44 17.36
C GLU A 145 -21.01 -16.20 17.98
N LEU A 146 -21.79 -15.37 18.70
CA LEU A 146 -21.27 -14.18 19.37
C LEU A 146 -20.76 -14.54 20.76
N ALA A 147 -19.55 -14.06 21.08
CA ALA A 147 -18.96 -14.23 22.41
C ALA A 147 -18.87 -12.89 23.13
N ILE A 148 -18.99 -12.93 24.47
CA ILE A 148 -18.76 -11.73 25.29
C ILE A 148 -17.28 -11.32 25.11
N GLY A 149 -17.06 -10.07 24.72
CA GLY A 149 -15.74 -9.54 24.41
C GLY A 149 -15.41 -9.48 22.91
N ASP A 150 -16.28 -10.01 22.05
CA ASP A 150 -16.15 -9.80 20.61
C ASP A 150 -16.20 -8.31 20.30
N THR A 151 -15.24 -7.84 19.53
CA THR A 151 -15.18 -6.44 19.09
C THR A 151 -15.39 -6.37 17.59
N LEU A 152 -16.22 -5.42 17.17
CA LEU A 152 -16.47 -5.12 15.78
C LEU A 152 -15.78 -3.81 15.42
N HIS A 153 -14.84 -3.88 14.49
CA HIS A 153 -14.27 -2.68 13.87
C HIS A 153 -14.99 -2.40 12.56
N THR A 154 -15.83 -1.37 12.55
CA THR A 154 -16.47 -0.88 11.33
C THR A 154 -15.50 -0.03 10.52
N HIS A 155 -15.80 0.15 9.23
CA HIS A 155 -15.04 1.07 8.40
C HIS A 155 -15.13 2.49 8.94
N LYS A 156 -13.98 3.14 9.02
CA LYS A 156 -13.93 4.58 9.28
C LYS A 156 -14.05 5.32 7.96
N ARG A 157 -14.92 6.28 7.91
CA ARG A 157 -15.02 7.19 6.79
C ARG A 157 -15.11 8.62 7.32
N THR A 158 -14.45 9.53 6.66
CA THR A 158 -14.65 10.97 6.94
C THR A 158 -16.03 11.37 6.44
N VAL A 159 -16.83 11.91 7.33
CA VAL A 159 -18.09 12.54 6.94
C VAL A 159 -17.75 13.95 6.45
N THR A 160 -18.11 14.24 5.22
CA THR A 160 -17.93 15.54 4.59
C THR A 160 -19.19 16.37 4.68
N GLU A 161 -19.10 17.68 4.47
CA GLU A 161 -20.27 18.55 4.39
C GLU A 161 -21.27 18.06 3.31
N ALA A 162 -20.76 17.56 2.17
CA ALA A 162 -21.59 16.98 1.13
C ALA A 162 -22.37 15.76 1.61
N ASP A 163 -21.80 14.93 2.48
CA ASP A 163 -22.50 13.78 3.05
C ASP A 163 -23.65 14.22 3.96
N ILE A 164 -23.43 15.29 4.74
CA ILE A 164 -24.46 15.87 5.62
C ILE A 164 -25.61 16.42 4.81
N VAL A 165 -25.30 17.22 3.77
CA VAL A 165 -26.32 17.78 2.86
C VAL A 165 -27.11 16.68 2.15
N ASN A 166 -26.43 15.64 1.65
CA ASN A 166 -27.10 14.52 1.00
C ASN A 166 -27.99 13.76 1.97
N PHE A 167 -27.55 13.55 3.21
CA PHE A 167 -28.38 12.90 4.23
C PHE A 167 -29.60 13.74 4.57
N ALA A 168 -29.43 15.04 4.77
CA ALA A 168 -30.54 15.97 5.04
C ALA A 168 -31.57 15.94 3.89
N ASN A 169 -31.11 15.92 2.64
CA ASN A 169 -31.98 15.84 1.46
C ASN A 169 -32.78 14.52 1.36
N VAL A 170 -32.18 13.41 1.81
CA VAL A 170 -32.85 12.09 1.79
C VAL A 170 -33.78 11.92 2.99
N SER A 171 -33.38 12.40 4.15
CA SER A 171 -34.15 12.24 5.40
C SER A 171 -35.18 13.35 5.61
N TRP A 172 -35.16 14.44 4.84
CA TRP A 172 -35.93 15.68 5.03
C TRP A 172 -35.67 16.34 6.40
N ASP A 173 -34.55 16.00 7.03
CA ASP A 173 -34.13 16.52 8.31
C ASP A 173 -33.16 17.69 8.10
N HIS A 174 -33.75 18.86 7.91
CA HIS A 174 -33.03 20.13 7.74
C HIS A 174 -33.10 20.94 9.04
N PHE A 175 -32.38 20.49 10.08
CA PHE A 175 -32.20 21.30 11.26
C PHE A 175 -31.14 22.37 11.00
N TYR A 176 -31.54 23.63 11.13
CA TYR A 176 -30.68 24.80 11.12
C TYR A 176 -30.42 25.31 12.54
#